data_68477b8ebd88cf7180848348f63a277a
#
_entry.id   68477b8ebd88cf7180848348f63a277a
#
_cell.length_a   1.000
_cell.length_b   1.000
_cell.length_c   1.000
_cell.angle_alpha   90.00
_cell.angle_beta   90.00
_cell.angle_gamma   90.00
#
_symmetry.space_group_name_H-M   'P 1'
#
loop_
_entity.id
_entity.type
_entity.pdbx_description
1 polymer ?
#
loop_
_entity_poly.entity_id
_entity_poly.type
_entity_poly.pdbx_seq_one_letter_code
_entity_poly.pdbx_strand_id
1 'polypeptide(L)'
;LPDQAHALPHITPVQDWHQAPAVAANNALPVLQACPSPATLPAFGQIQATAGRMAADSITHAARATLRGQCAALVTAPIHKEALALAGEPFPGHTEMLQALAAQHTGTPVADMPVRMMLANAELKTVLNSIHISLRQAIEAVTQEQLLQTITITHRFLAQQLQTQTSTPAANQPTRAPIIAVAGLHPPAGQVG
;
A
#
# COMPACT_ATOMS: atom_id res chain seq x y z
N LEU A 1 -16.89 4.55 27.01
CA LEU A 1 -16.23 5.52 26.14
C LEU A 1 -17.16 6.71 25.99
N PRO A 2 -16.72 7.97 26.25
CA PRO A 2 -17.59 9.12 26.08
C PRO A 2 -17.99 9.26 24.63
N ASP A 3 -19.25 9.55 24.43
CA ASP A 3 -19.96 9.78 23.17
C ASP A 3 -19.39 11.05 22.50
N GLN A 4 -18.24 10.92 21.84
CA GLN A 4 -17.78 11.92 20.91
C GLN A 4 -18.42 11.60 19.56
N ALA A 5 -19.62 12.12 19.34
CA ALA A 5 -20.16 12.29 18.03
C ALA A 5 -19.20 13.22 17.25
N HIS A 6 -18.17 12.64 16.65
CA HIS A 6 -17.31 13.36 15.72
C HIS A 6 -18.20 13.80 14.57
N ALA A 7 -18.51 15.07 14.51
CA ALA A 7 -19.17 15.63 13.33
C ALA A 7 -18.33 15.24 12.10
N LEU A 8 -18.98 14.63 11.11
CA LEU A 8 -18.29 14.27 9.86
C LEU A 8 -17.65 15.55 9.30
N PRO A 9 -16.40 15.47 8.83
CA PRO A 9 -15.74 16.65 8.27
C PRO A 9 -16.54 17.13 7.05
N HIS A 10 -16.59 18.43 6.87
CA HIS A 10 -17.21 19.02 5.67
C HIS A 10 -16.43 18.58 4.44
N ILE A 11 -17.11 17.92 3.49
CA ILE A 11 -16.51 17.46 2.24
C ILE A 11 -16.53 18.62 1.24
N THR A 12 -15.35 18.93 0.67
CA THR A 12 -15.22 19.96 -0.37
C THR A 12 -14.65 19.36 -1.63
N PRO A 13 -15.40 19.33 -2.73
CA PRO A 13 -14.89 18.88 -4.02
C PRO A 13 -13.74 19.74 -4.49
N VAL A 14 -12.67 19.12 -5.00
CA VAL A 14 -11.54 19.79 -5.64
C VAL A 14 -11.37 19.28 -7.07
N GLN A 15 -10.85 20.12 -7.94
CA GLN A 15 -10.61 19.79 -9.36
C GLN A 15 -9.17 19.28 -9.58
N ASP A 16 -8.27 19.61 -8.67
CA ASP A 16 -6.85 19.29 -8.76
C ASP A 16 -6.26 19.06 -7.36
N TRP A 17 -5.23 18.22 -7.26
CA TRP A 17 -4.51 17.92 -6.01
C TRP A 17 -3.90 19.17 -5.36
N HIS A 18 -3.50 20.17 -6.16
CA HIS A 18 -2.93 21.44 -5.67
C HIS A 18 -3.91 22.27 -4.83
N GLN A 19 -5.21 22.03 -4.95
CA GLN A 19 -6.24 22.71 -4.14
C GLN A 19 -6.41 22.06 -2.76
N ALA A 20 -5.99 20.81 -2.59
CA ALA A 20 -6.21 20.03 -1.36
C ALA A 20 -5.62 20.70 -0.09
N PRO A 21 -4.39 21.26 -0.11
CA PRO A 21 -3.84 21.92 1.09
C PRO A 21 -4.68 23.11 1.59
N ALA A 22 -5.19 23.94 0.66
CA ALA A 22 -6.01 25.09 1.00
C ALA A 22 -7.37 24.67 1.59
N VAL A 23 -7.98 23.62 1.08
CA VAL A 23 -9.22 23.03 1.61
C VAL A 23 -8.99 22.44 2.99
N ALA A 24 -7.91 21.66 3.16
CA ALA A 24 -7.57 21.04 4.43
C ALA A 24 -7.25 22.07 5.53
N ALA A 25 -6.62 23.19 5.18
CA ALA A 25 -6.35 24.29 6.11
C ALA A 25 -7.63 24.91 6.69
N ASN A 26 -8.78 24.78 6.01
CA ASN A 26 -10.09 25.20 6.47
C ASN A 26 -10.88 24.10 7.19
N ASN A 27 -10.20 23.08 7.68
CA ASN A 27 -10.79 21.94 8.39
C ASN A 27 -11.86 21.17 7.60
N ALA A 28 -11.75 21.19 6.28
CA ALA A 28 -12.59 20.45 5.37
C ALA A 28 -11.81 19.28 4.71
N LEU A 29 -12.52 18.22 4.32
CA LEU A 29 -11.93 17.09 3.62
C LEU A 29 -11.96 17.36 2.11
N PRO A 30 -10.80 17.56 1.45
CA PRO A 30 -10.76 17.70 0.00
C PRO A 30 -11.05 16.35 -0.68
N VAL A 31 -11.98 16.34 -1.63
CA VAL A 31 -12.34 15.14 -2.38
C VAL A 31 -12.23 15.41 -3.87
N LEU A 32 -11.37 14.64 -4.56
CA LEU A 32 -11.22 14.68 -5.99
C LEU A 32 -12.09 13.61 -6.67
N GLN A 33 -12.89 13.99 -7.64
CA GLN A 33 -13.66 13.06 -8.45
C GLN A 33 -12.74 12.30 -9.40
N ALA A 34 -12.39 11.05 -9.04
CA ALA A 34 -11.41 10.23 -9.75
C ALA A 34 -12.02 9.35 -10.86
N CYS A 35 -13.34 9.16 -10.85
CA CYS A 35 -14.06 8.36 -11.85
C CYS A 35 -15.30 9.11 -12.35
N PRO A 36 -15.83 8.78 -13.53
CA PRO A 36 -17.10 9.32 -13.99
C PRO A 36 -18.24 9.01 -13.01
N SER A 37 -19.13 9.97 -12.78
CA SER A 37 -20.33 9.70 -11.97
C SER A 37 -21.21 8.69 -12.69
N PRO A 38 -21.61 7.59 -12.03
CA PRO A 38 -22.49 6.61 -12.65
C PRO A 38 -23.89 7.18 -12.80
N ALA A 39 -24.60 6.77 -13.86
CA ALA A 39 -26.01 7.20 -14.08
C ALA A 39 -26.92 6.74 -12.91
N THR A 40 -26.60 5.61 -12.29
CA THR A 40 -27.27 5.10 -11.09
C THR A 40 -26.22 4.63 -10.10
N LEU A 41 -26.32 5.07 -8.85
CA LEU A 41 -25.42 4.62 -7.81
C LEU A 41 -25.55 3.11 -7.56
N PRO A 42 -24.45 2.38 -7.35
CA PRO A 42 -24.50 0.98 -6.97
C PRO A 42 -25.32 0.78 -5.69
N ALA A 43 -26.16 -0.24 -5.67
CA ALA A 43 -26.94 -0.59 -4.49
C ALA A 43 -26.04 -1.16 -3.38
N PHE A 44 -26.31 -0.76 -2.14
CA PHE A 44 -25.59 -1.28 -0.99
C PHE A 44 -25.81 -2.81 -0.82
N GLY A 45 -24.75 -3.51 -0.42
CA GLY A 45 -24.80 -4.96 -0.17
C GLY A 45 -24.87 -5.82 -1.44
N GLN A 46 -24.78 -5.23 -2.63
CA GLN A 46 -24.77 -5.94 -3.90
C GLN A 46 -23.43 -5.84 -4.61
N ILE A 47 -22.98 -6.98 -5.15
CA ILE A 47 -21.75 -7.04 -5.95
C ILE A 47 -22.10 -6.61 -7.38
N GLN A 48 -21.49 -5.53 -7.86
CA GLN A 48 -21.80 -4.94 -9.17
C GLN A 48 -20.53 -4.50 -9.90
N ALA A 49 -20.52 -4.71 -11.22
CA ALA A 49 -19.43 -4.28 -12.09
C ALA A 49 -19.17 -2.75 -12.01
N THR A 50 -20.25 -1.96 -11.89
CA THR A 50 -20.13 -0.50 -11.75
C THR A 50 -19.32 -0.11 -10.51
N ALA A 51 -19.58 -0.74 -9.36
CA ALA A 51 -18.82 -0.52 -8.13
C ALA A 51 -17.36 -0.94 -8.29
N GLY A 52 -17.11 -2.08 -8.94
CA GLY A 52 -15.77 -2.55 -9.26
C GLY A 52 -15.00 -1.57 -10.16
N ARG A 53 -15.64 -1.03 -11.19
CA ARG A 53 -15.06 -0.03 -12.10
C ARG A 53 -14.71 1.26 -11.35
N MET A 54 -15.62 1.78 -10.56
CA MET A 54 -15.38 3.00 -9.75
C MET A 54 -14.18 2.81 -8.80
N ALA A 55 -14.08 1.64 -8.15
CA ALA A 55 -12.96 1.31 -7.29
C ALA A 55 -11.64 1.25 -8.07
N ALA A 56 -11.62 0.55 -9.21
CA ALA A 56 -10.44 0.44 -10.06
C ALA A 56 -9.95 1.81 -10.58
N ASP A 57 -10.87 2.64 -11.06
CA ASP A 57 -10.55 3.98 -11.55
C ASP A 57 -9.98 4.86 -10.43
N SER A 58 -10.57 4.81 -9.24
CA SER A 58 -10.11 5.56 -8.07
C SER A 58 -8.70 5.11 -7.62
N ILE A 59 -8.45 3.80 -7.54
CA ILE A 59 -7.13 3.25 -7.20
C ILE A 59 -6.10 3.64 -8.26
N THR A 60 -6.43 3.49 -9.54
CA THR A 60 -5.54 3.83 -10.64
C THR A 60 -5.18 5.31 -10.63
N HIS A 61 -6.16 6.18 -10.44
CA HIS A 61 -5.95 7.62 -10.37
C HIS A 61 -5.01 8.00 -9.21
N ALA A 62 -5.33 7.52 -8.01
CA ALA A 62 -4.54 7.81 -6.81
C ALA A 62 -3.12 7.21 -6.88
N ALA A 63 -2.96 5.98 -7.40
CA ALA A 63 -1.66 5.37 -7.61
C ALA A 63 -0.79 6.17 -8.58
N ARG A 64 -1.35 6.60 -9.71
CA ARG A 64 -0.63 7.44 -10.68
C ARG A 64 -0.24 8.81 -10.09
N ALA A 65 -1.09 9.42 -9.27
CA ALA A 65 -0.76 10.66 -8.58
C ALA A 65 0.40 10.48 -7.60
N THR A 66 0.39 9.38 -6.84
CA THR A 66 1.47 9.03 -5.90
C THR A 66 2.78 8.74 -6.63
N LEU A 67 2.74 7.97 -7.72
CA LEU A 67 3.93 7.65 -8.52
C LEU A 67 4.55 8.89 -9.17
N ARG A 68 3.76 9.92 -9.47
CA ARG A 68 4.27 11.22 -9.96
C ARG A 68 4.73 12.16 -8.85
N GLY A 69 4.69 11.74 -7.58
CA GLY A 69 5.08 12.57 -6.44
C GLY A 69 4.07 13.66 -6.05
N GLN A 70 2.84 13.60 -6.57
CA GLN A 70 1.77 14.54 -6.21
C GLN A 70 1.16 14.24 -4.84
N CYS A 71 1.30 13.00 -4.37
CA CYS A 71 0.88 12.53 -3.05
C CYS A 71 2.03 11.79 -2.38
N ALA A 72 2.16 11.93 -1.06
CA ALA A 72 3.21 11.27 -0.29
C ALA A 72 3.00 9.76 -0.15
N ALA A 73 1.75 9.31 -0.15
CA ALA A 73 1.38 7.90 -0.03
C ALA A 73 -0.02 7.65 -0.57
N LEU A 74 -0.32 6.39 -0.83
CA LEU A 74 -1.65 5.88 -1.16
C LEU A 74 -2.17 5.04 0.00
N VAL A 75 -3.34 5.40 0.51
CA VAL A 75 -4.11 4.59 1.48
C VAL A 75 -5.39 4.14 0.79
N THR A 76 -5.64 2.83 0.78
CA THR A 76 -6.80 2.25 0.08
C THR A 76 -7.90 1.84 1.06
N ALA A 77 -9.15 2.06 0.68
CA ALA A 77 -10.32 1.43 1.29
C ALA A 77 -10.43 -0.04 0.84
N PRO A 78 -11.17 -0.88 1.58
CA PRO A 78 -11.43 -2.25 1.13
C PRO A 78 -12.10 -2.31 -0.24
N ILE A 79 -11.75 -3.33 -1.04
CA ILE A 79 -12.39 -3.63 -2.33
C ILE A 79 -13.06 -4.99 -2.31
N HIS A 80 -14.03 -5.16 -3.19
CA HIS A 80 -14.63 -6.47 -3.44
C HIS A 80 -14.01 -7.10 -4.69
N LYS A 81 -13.28 -8.20 -4.53
CA LYS A 81 -12.53 -8.86 -5.61
C LYS A 81 -13.42 -9.31 -6.77
N GLU A 82 -14.60 -9.85 -6.46
CA GLU A 82 -15.57 -10.25 -7.47
C GLU A 82 -16.14 -9.05 -8.24
N ALA A 83 -16.36 -7.91 -7.58
CA ALA A 83 -16.78 -6.69 -8.28
C ALA A 83 -15.71 -6.18 -9.25
N LEU A 84 -14.42 -6.27 -8.88
CA LEU A 84 -13.31 -5.97 -9.79
C LEU A 84 -13.32 -6.90 -11.00
N ALA A 85 -13.47 -8.21 -10.78
CA ALA A 85 -13.54 -9.20 -11.86
C ALA A 85 -14.73 -8.95 -12.79
N LEU A 86 -15.90 -8.63 -12.25
CA LEU A 86 -17.08 -8.26 -13.04
C LEU A 86 -16.88 -6.97 -13.83
N ALA A 87 -16.04 -6.06 -13.35
CA ALA A 87 -15.66 -4.85 -14.06
C ALA A 87 -14.61 -5.10 -15.16
N GLY A 88 -14.14 -6.34 -15.33
CA GLY A 88 -13.13 -6.73 -16.31
C GLY A 88 -11.69 -6.40 -15.89
N GLU A 89 -11.45 -6.12 -14.60
CA GLU A 89 -10.10 -5.90 -14.11
C GLU A 89 -9.34 -7.23 -13.99
N PRO A 90 -8.13 -7.33 -14.56
CA PRO A 90 -7.36 -8.57 -14.58
C PRO A 90 -6.64 -8.86 -13.26
N PHE A 91 -6.80 -8.00 -12.25
CA PHE A 91 -6.05 -8.07 -11.00
C PHE A 91 -6.88 -8.71 -9.88
N PRO A 92 -6.31 -9.66 -9.10
CA PRO A 92 -7.00 -10.29 -7.99
C PRO A 92 -7.17 -9.36 -6.77
N GLY A 93 -6.47 -8.22 -6.75
CA GLY A 93 -6.54 -7.25 -5.65
C GLY A 93 -5.62 -6.05 -5.81
N HIS A 94 -5.49 -5.27 -4.72
CA HIS A 94 -4.67 -4.06 -4.70
C HIS A 94 -3.19 -4.34 -5.02
N THR A 95 -2.62 -5.38 -4.44
CA THR A 95 -1.17 -5.64 -4.52
C THR A 95 -0.71 -5.79 -5.97
N GLU A 96 -1.38 -6.64 -6.72
CA GLU A 96 -1.05 -6.93 -8.11
C GLU A 96 -1.35 -5.73 -9.02
N MET A 97 -2.44 -5.03 -8.74
CA MET A 97 -2.80 -3.81 -9.48
C MET A 97 -1.77 -2.70 -9.27
N LEU A 98 -1.37 -2.44 -8.03
CA LEU A 98 -0.38 -1.41 -7.70
C LEU A 98 1.01 -1.80 -8.23
N GLN A 99 1.40 -3.08 -8.16
CA GLN A 99 2.63 -3.59 -8.76
C GLN A 99 2.67 -3.33 -10.27
N ALA A 100 1.58 -3.64 -10.98
CA ALA A 100 1.50 -3.43 -12.43
C ALA A 100 1.57 -1.93 -12.80
N LEU A 101 0.89 -1.06 -12.03
CA LEU A 101 0.95 0.39 -12.24
C LEU A 101 2.34 0.96 -11.98
N ALA A 102 3.04 0.48 -10.95
CA ALA A 102 4.42 0.88 -10.66
C ALA A 102 5.38 0.41 -11.76
N ALA A 103 5.25 -0.84 -12.20
CA ALA A 103 6.03 -1.41 -13.30
C ALA A 103 5.82 -0.62 -14.61
N GLN A 104 4.58 -0.28 -14.93
CA GLN A 104 4.25 0.57 -16.09
C GLN A 104 4.89 1.95 -15.98
N HIS A 105 4.85 2.56 -14.80
CA HIS A 105 5.41 3.91 -14.57
C HIS A 105 6.94 3.95 -14.75
N THR A 106 7.64 2.91 -14.32
CA THR A 106 9.10 2.81 -14.42
C THR A 106 9.59 2.21 -15.73
N GLY A 107 8.69 1.67 -16.57
CA GLY A 107 9.07 0.92 -17.76
C GLY A 107 9.74 -0.43 -17.45
N THR A 108 9.56 -0.96 -16.25
CA THR A 108 10.13 -2.22 -15.79
C THR A 108 9.13 -3.37 -16.00
N PRO A 109 9.53 -4.56 -16.43
CA PRO A 109 8.63 -5.72 -16.44
C PRO A 109 8.07 -6.01 -15.05
N VAL A 110 6.81 -6.44 -14.95
CA VAL A 110 6.17 -6.75 -13.65
C VAL A 110 6.94 -7.82 -12.88
N ALA A 111 7.51 -8.79 -13.58
CA ALA A 111 8.34 -9.85 -12.97
C ALA A 111 9.60 -9.31 -12.27
N ASP A 112 10.13 -8.19 -12.76
CA ASP A 112 11.33 -7.54 -12.22
C ASP A 112 11.00 -6.43 -11.19
N MET A 113 9.71 -6.28 -10.83
CA MET A 113 9.19 -5.34 -9.84
C MET A 113 8.64 -6.09 -8.62
N PRO A 114 9.48 -6.77 -7.82
CA PRO A 114 9.00 -7.52 -6.68
C PRO A 114 8.44 -6.58 -5.59
N VAL A 115 7.27 -6.94 -5.07
CA VAL A 115 6.62 -6.25 -3.96
C VAL A 115 6.59 -7.14 -2.72
N ARG A 116 6.48 -6.53 -1.54
CA ARG A 116 6.36 -7.25 -0.27
C ARG A 116 5.26 -6.64 0.58
N MET A 117 4.53 -7.50 1.27
CA MET A 117 3.56 -7.06 2.27
C MET A 117 4.28 -6.83 3.60
N MET A 118 4.07 -5.66 4.19
CA MET A 118 4.53 -5.32 5.53
C MET A 118 3.33 -5.04 6.43
N LEU A 119 3.28 -5.71 7.56
CA LEU A 119 2.39 -5.37 8.66
C LEU A 119 3.20 -4.60 9.69
N ALA A 120 2.71 -3.43 10.08
CA ALA A 120 3.48 -2.54 10.95
C ALA A 120 2.59 -1.86 11.99
N ASN A 121 3.14 -1.71 13.18
CA ASN A 121 2.66 -0.82 14.21
C ASN A 121 3.83 0.01 14.76
N ALA A 122 3.65 0.69 15.89
CA ALA A 122 4.71 1.51 16.51
C ALA A 122 5.90 0.67 17.01
N GLU A 123 5.67 -0.57 17.39
CA GLU A 123 6.65 -1.43 18.06
C GLU A 123 7.30 -2.47 17.12
N LEU A 124 6.51 -3.02 16.19
CA LEU A 124 6.94 -4.13 15.34
C LEU A 124 6.57 -3.90 13.87
N LYS A 125 7.50 -4.23 13.00
CA LYS A 125 7.29 -4.31 11.55
C LYS A 125 7.62 -5.72 11.08
N THR A 126 6.64 -6.42 10.52
CA THR A 126 6.80 -7.78 9.99
C THR A 126 6.63 -7.77 8.48
N VAL A 127 7.61 -8.29 7.76
CA VAL A 127 7.57 -8.43 6.29
C VAL A 127 7.43 -9.90 5.94
N LEU A 128 6.46 -10.19 5.08
CA LEU A 128 6.16 -11.56 4.66
C LEU A 128 7.03 -11.96 3.46
N ASN A 129 7.68 -13.11 3.56
CA ASN A 129 8.45 -13.69 2.44
C ASN A 129 7.55 -14.33 1.39
N SER A 130 6.42 -14.87 1.80
CA SER A 130 5.39 -15.44 0.91
C SER A 130 3.98 -15.09 1.41
N ILE A 131 3.01 -15.00 0.51
CA ILE A 131 1.60 -14.72 0.79
C ILE A 131 0.70 -15.60 -0.09
N HIS A 132 -0.49 -15.94 0.39
CA HIS A 132 -1.54 -16.63 -0.39
C HIS A 132 -1.15 -17.99 -1.00
N ILE A 133 -0.21 -18.71 -0.39
CA ILE A 133 0.20 -20.05 -0.80
C ILE A 133 0.00 -21.05 0.34
N SER A 134 -0.07 -22.34 0.01
CA SER A 134 -0.18 -23.39 1.03
C SER A 134 1.09 -23.46 1.89
N LEU A 135 0.99 -24.00 3.11
CA LEU A 135 2.15 -24.15 4.00
C LEU A 135 3.29 -24.95 3.33
N ARG A 136 2.96 -26.02 2.58
CA ARG A 136 3.96 -26.79 1.84
C ARG A 136 4.70 -25.92 0.81
N GLN A 137 3.98 -25.16 0.04
CA GLN A 137 4.58 -24.23 -0.94
C GLN A 137 5.36 -23.11 -0.25
N ALA A 138 4.93 -22.66 0.95
CA ALA A 138 5.66 -21.66 1.71
C ALA A 138 7.04 -22.18 2.17
N ILE A 139 7.13 -23.44 2.56
CA ILE A 139 8.41 -24.08 2.90
C ILE A 139 9.33 -24.12 1.69
N GLU A 140 8.82 -24.51 0.53
CA GLU A 140 9.56 -24.57 -0.73
C GLU A 140 9.98 -23.18 -1.25
N ALA A 141 9.17 -22.16 -0.99
CA ALA A 141 9.44 -20.77 -1.38
C ALA A 141 10.52 -20.08 -0.53
N VAL A 142 10.94 -20.66 0.60
CA VAL A 142 12.03 -20.13 1.42
C VAL A 142 13.36 -20.50 0.79
N THR A 143 13.79 -19.70 -0.19
CA THR A 143 15.09 -19.82 -0.84
C THR A 143 16.00 -18.67 -0.42
N GLN A 144 17.30 -18.85 -0.55
CA GLN A 144 18.28 -17.81 -0.28
C GLN A 144 18.02 -16.55 -1.12
N GLU A 145 17.66 -16.73 -2.39
CA GLU A 145 17.36 -15.63 -3.31
C GLU A 145 16.15 -14.82 -2.85
N GLN A 146 15.03 -15.50 -2.53
CA GLN A 146 13.80 -14.88 -2.03
C GLN A 146 14.03 -14.13 -0.72
N LEU A 147 14.82 -14.70 0.20
CA LEU A 147 15.16 -14.05 1.46
C LEU A 147 16.02 -12.82 1.25
N LEU A 148 17.07 -12.90 0.43
CA LEU A 148 17.92 -11.75 0.11
C LEU A 148 17.13 -10.63 -0.56
N GLN A 149 16.23 -10.96 -1.48
CA GLN A 149 15.35 -9.99 -2.13
C GLN A 149 14.44 -9.31 -1.10
N THR A 150 13.81 -10.09 -0.20
CA THR A 150 12.93 -9.57 0.85
C THR A 150 13.68 -8.66 1.82
N ILE A 151 14.87 -9.08 2.28
CA ILE A 151 15.73 -8.28 3.17
C ILE A 151 16.14 -6.98 2.46
N THR A 152 16.55 -7.05 1.20
CA THR A 152 17.00 -5.88 0.43
C THR A 152 15.88 -4.85 0.25
N ILE A 153 14.68 -5.29 -0.13
CA ILE A 153 13.50 -4.41 -0.27
C ILE A 153 13.18 -3.75 1.07
N THR A 154 13.13 -4.55 2.13
CA THR A 154 12.84 -4.09 3.50
C THR A 154 13.86 -3.08 3.99
N HIS A 155 15.15 -3.38 3.80
CA HIS A 155 16.24 -2.50 4.20
C HIS A 155 16.18 -1.14 3.50
N ARG A 156 16.00 -1.14 2.17
CA ARG A 156 15.91 0.10 1.38
C ARG A 156 14.75 0.98 1.86
N PHE A 157 13.57 0.38 2.06
CA PHE A 157 12.40 1.09 2.54
C PHE A 157 12.61 1.70 3.93
N LEU A 158 13.13 0.92 4.89
CA LEU A 158 13.37 1.39 6.26
C LEU A 158 14.48 2.45 6.32
N ALA A 159 15.53 2.31 5.51
CA ALA A 159 16.61 3.31 5.43
C ALA A 159 16.08 4.65 4.91
N GLN A 160 15.21 4.65 3.90
CA GLN A 160 14.56 5.87 3.40
C GLN A 160 13.68 6.52 4.48
N GLN A 161 12.89 5.72 5.22
CA GLN A 161 12.08 6.26 6.32
C GLN A 161 12.92 6.91 7.42
N LEU A 162 14.04 6.31 7.80
CA LEU A 162 14.94 6.89 8.79
C LEU A 162 15.56 8.22 8.31
N GLN A 163 15.90 8.34 7.04
CA GLN A 163 16.41 9.58 6.46
C GLN A 163 15.38 10.71 6.47
N THR A 164 14.11 10.40 6.19
CA THR A 164 13.04 11.42 6.20
C THR A 164 12.66 11.89 7.61
N GLN A 165 12.84 11.04 8.62
CA GLN A 165 12.57 11.40 10.03
C GLN A 165 13.69 12.26 10.64
N THR A 166 14.90 12.23 10.09
CA THR A 166 16.06 13.01 10.58
C THR A 166 16.19 14.39 9.93
N SER A 167 15.17 14.90 9.25
CA SER A 167 15.18 16.20 8.57
C SER A 167 15.22 17.41 9.53
N THR A 168 15.36 17.20 10.84
CA THR A 168 15.83 18.22 11.78
C THR A 168 17.30 17.94 12.01
N PRO A 169 18.25 18.80 11.57
CA PRO A 169 19.67 18.53 11.70
C PRO A 169 20.11 18.73 13.16
N ALA A 170 20.00 17.70 13.97
CA ALA A 170 20.84 17.54 15.14
C ALA A 170 22.19 17.02 14.60
N ALA A 171 23.09 17.96 14.29
CA ALA A 171 24.45 17.67 13.84
C ALA A 171 25.15 16.77 14.88
N ASN A 172 25.27 15.49 14.61
CA ASN A 172 26.09 14.45 15.26
C ASN A 172 25.36 13.18 15.71
N GLN A 173 24.15 12.85 15.22
CA GLN A 173 23.68 11.48 15.42
C GLN A 173 24.11 10.61 14.22
N PRO A 174 24.85 9.50 14.45
CA PRO A 174 25.15 8.55 13.40
C PRO A 174 23.85 8.03 12.81
N THR A 175 23.74 8.01 11.49
CA THR A 175 22.62 7.42 10.76
C THR A 175 22.48 5.96 11.18
N ARG A 176 21.50 5.66 12.02
CA ARG A 176 21.26 4.30 12.52
C ARG A 176 20.75 3.45 11.38
N ALA A 177 21.51 2.43 10.98
CA ALA A 177 21.05 1.45 10.01
C ALA A 177 19.86 0.64 10.57
N PRO A 178 18.84 0.29 9.75
CA PRO A 178 17.76 -0.57 10.19
C PRO A 178 18.29 -1.95 10.57
N ILE A 179 17.80 -2.51 11.68
CA ILE A 179 18.11 -3.87 12.12
C ILE A 179 16.96 -4.77 11.66
N ILE A 180 17.28 -5.82 10.91
CA ILE A 180 16.33 -6.80 10.40
C ILE A 180 16.65 -8.16 11.00
N ALA A 181 15.70 -8.72 11.76
CA ALA A 181 15.76 -10.09 12.24
C ALA A 181 15.02 -11.01 11.26
N VAL A 182 15.58 -12.18 11.00
CA VAL A 182 14.95 -13.22 10.17
C VAL A 182 14.43 -14.32 11.08
N ALA A 183 13.10 -14.50 11.12
CA ALA A 183 12.48 -15.59 11.86
C ALA A 183 12.60 -16.88 11.04
N GLY A 184 13.21 -17.92 11.64
CA GLY A 184 13.33 -19.23 11.01
C GLY A 184 12.04 -20.06 11.15
N LEU A 185 11.82 -20.98 10.21
CA LEU A 185 10.77 -22.00 10.30
C LEU A 185 11.10 -23.13 11.27
N HIS A 186 12.38 -23.26 11.63
CA HIS A 186 12.91 -24.23 12.59
C HIS A 186 13.80 -23.53 13.62
N PRO A 187 13.95 -24.08 14.81
CA PRO A 187 14.99 -23.64 15.73
C PRO A 187 16.36 -23.76 15.02
N PRO A 188 17.33 -22.86 15.33
CA PRO A 188 18.63 -22.87 14.66
C PRO A 188 19.26 -24.24 14.79
N ALA A 189 19.83 -24.74 13.68
CA ALA A 189 20.57 -26.01 13.67
C ALA A 189 21.70 -25.90 14.70
N GLY A 190 21.59 -26.72 15.78
CA GLY A 190 22.51 -26.69 16.92
C GLY A 190 21.82 -26.71 18.29
N GLN A 191 20.51 -26.55 18.35
CA GLN A 191 19.72 -26.73 19.56
C GLN A 191 18.96 -28.09 19.57
N VAL A 192 19.56 -29.13 19.03
CA VAL A 192 19.13 -30.50 19.28
C VAL A 192 20.00 -30.98 20.39
N GLY A 193 19.52 -30.78 21.63
CA GLY A 193 20.00 -31.49 22.82
C GLY A 193 19.39 -32.84 22.91
#